data_ba5f5a1c510c7f03b0f382c3a3d45aaa
#
_entry.id   ba5f5a1c510c7f03b0f382c3a3d45aaa
#
_cell.length_a   1.000
_cell.length_b   1.000
_cell.length_c   1.000
_cell.angle_alpha   90.00
_cell.angle_beta   90.00
_cell.angle_gamma   90.00
#
_symmetry.space_group_name_H-M   'P 1'
#
loop_
_entity.id
_entity.type
_entity.pdbx_description
1 polymer ?
#
loop_
_entity_poly.entity_id
_entity_poly.type
_entity_poly.pdbx_seq_one_letter_code
_entity_poly.pdbx_strand_id
1 'polypeptide(L)'
;MKKEILNFIKTNLSDVQIDTITPLNEGLFAQTWEINGEFIAKVSKKKTINEYQNAEGMVLEYLSEKIRFVIPKVIKHSILENGHEILIETKVLGKTFSYEEYLRLPDKIKRSILIQYGRICNLIHSINCPEIPGRLKRTARYQIEYFHNWYTKEIRGKLTAIERSVIENALSTYESAANDVKLLPSHADLHFNNIMVNDSCQEITGIIDFGAFQYADPAYEFRYMYGEPQKSLETGYGKQFDKTFLDRQFFYCICMFLMGAAQPELSWVSSEQNVERLKKLIACRHMEEAYR
;
A
#
# COMPACT_ATOMS: atom_id res chain seq x y z
N MET A 1 3.14 18.69 -19.54
CA MET A 1 3.10 17.23 -19.26
C MET A 1 2.56 16.41 -20.44
N LYS A 2 1.29 16.54 -20.89
CA LYS A 2 0.73 15.74 -22.02
C LYS A 2 1.62 15.74 -23.27
N LYS A 3 2.08 16.94 -23.72
CA LYS A 3 2.95 17.09 -24.91
C LYS A 3 4.29 16.37 -24.73
N GLU A 4 4.84 16.39 -23.54
CA GLU A 4 6.13 15.75 -23.22
C GLU A 4 6.00 14.22 -23.23
N ILE A 5 4.90 13.67 -22.67
CA ILE A 5 4.59 12.23 -22.74
C ILE A 5 4.44 11.81 -24.21
N LEU A 6 3.69 12.56 -25.01
CA LEU A 6 3.50 12.27 -26.43
C LEU A 6 4.82 12.27 -27.21
N ASN A 7 5.67 13.27 -26.98
CA ASN A 7 6.99 13.33 -27.62
C ASN A 7 7.87 12.15 -27.19
N PHE A 8 7.88 11.84 -25.88
CA PHE A 8 8.65 10.73 -25.36
C PHE A 8 8.23 9.38 -25.98
N ILE A 9 6.92 9.12 -26.09
CA ILE A 9 6.41 7.86 -26.67
C ILE A 9 6.79 7.80 -28.16
N LYS A 10 6.57 8.87 -28.93
CA LYS A 10 6.93 8.92 -30.37
C LYS A 10 8.41 8.65 -30.60
N THR A 11 9.28 9.12 -29.69
CA THR A 11 10.73 8.95 -29.85
C THR A 11 11.22 7.59 -29.38
N ASN A 12 10.62 7.02 -28.34
CA ASN A 12 11.16 5.84 -27.65
C ASN A 12 10.34 4.57 -27.85
N LEU A 13 9.09 4.67 -28.33
CA LEU A 13 8.17 3.57 -28.56
C LEU A 13 7.53 3.73 -29.94
N SER A 14 8.37 3.72 -31.00
CA SER A 14 7.97 3.98 -32.40
C SER A 14 6.85 3.08 -32.90
N ASP A 15 6.72 1.88 -32.32
CA ASP A 15 5.71 0.89 -32.73
C ASP A 15 4.34 1.13 -32.04
N VAL A 16 4.26 2.09 -31.11
CA VAL A 16 3.02 2.46 -30.42
C VAL A 16 2.39 3.66 -31.11
N GLN A 17 1.37 3.43 -31.91
CA GLN A 17 0.50 4.49 -32.39
C GLN A 17 -0.37 5.00 -31.24
N ILE A 18 -0.38 6.32 -31.01
CA ILE A 18 -1.19 6.94 -29.95
C ILE A 18 -2.48 7.46 -30.56
N ASP A 19 -3.59 6.81 -30.23
CA ASP A 19 -4.94 7.24 -30.62
C ASP A 19 -5.56 8.11 -29.52
N THR A 20 -5.38 7.71 -28.25
CA THR A 20 -5.93 8.43 -27.10
C THR A 20 -4.91 8.57 -25.97
N ILE A 21 -4.95 9.72 -25.27
CA ILE A 21 -4.24 9.96 -24.01
C ILE A 21 -5.11 10.79 -23.08
N THR A 22 -5.48 10.21 -21.94
CA THR A 22 -6.38 10.81 -20.97
C THR A 22 -5.73 10.86 -19.59
N PRO A 23 -5.83 12.00 -18.86
CA PRO A 23 -5.38 12.03 -17.48
C PRO A 23 -6.28 11.13 -16.63
N LEU A 24 -5.67 10.37 -15.76
CA LEU A 24 -6.32 9.67 -14.66
C LEU A 24 -6.22 10.52 -13.39
N ASN A 25 -6.18 9.90 -12.24
CA ASN A 25 -6.04 10.60 -10.96
C ASN A 25 -4.64 11.17 -10.76
N GLU A 26 -4.54 12.31 -10.07
CA GLU A 26 -3.27 12.78 -9.53
C GLU A 26 -2.96 12.01 -8.24
N GLY A 27 -1.96 11.13 -8.29
CA GLY A 27 -1.37 10.48 -7.12
C GLY A 27 -0.61 11.49 -6.24
N LEU A 28 -0.19 11.09 -5.04
CA LEU A 28 0.63 11.94 -4.16
C LEU A 28 1.99 12.28 -4.80
N PHE A 29 2.60 11.32 -5.50
CA PHE A 29 3.96 11.42 -6.03
C PHE A 29 4.04 11.56 -7.55
N ALA A 30 3.01 11.15 -8.27
CA ALA A 30 2.99 11.14 -9.74
C ALA A 30 1.67 11.64 -10.32
N GLN A 31 1.74 12.16 -11.55
CA GLN A 31 0.60 12.32 -12.43
C GLN A 31 0.46 11.07 -13.30
N THR A 32 -0.74 10.53 -13.36
CA THR A 32 -1.01 9.27 -14.07
C THR A 32 -1.88 9.53 -15.31
N TRP A 33 -1.51 8.91 -16.43
CA TRP A 33 -2.17 9.05 -17.72
C TRP A 33 -2.46 7.67 -18.29
N GLU A 34 -3.63 7.50 -18.88
CA GLU A 34 -3.97 6.31 -19.67
C GLU A 34 -3.70 6.57 -21.15
N ILE A 35 -3.13 5.58 -21.85
CA ILE A 35 -2.78 5.64 -23.26
C ILE A 35 -3.46 4.46 -23.95
N ASN A 36 -4.30 4.74 -24.95
CA ASN A 36 -5.04 3.79 -25.77
C ASN A 36 -5.91 2.77 -24.98
N GLY A 37 -6.15 3.00 -23.68
CA GLY A 37 -6.79 2.00 -22.84
C GLY A 37 -5.90 0.79 -22.49
N GLU A 38 -4.64 0.76 -22.93
CA GLU A 38 -3.72 -0.38 -22.82
C GLU A 38 -2.53 -0.11 -21.91
N PHE A 39 -2.08 1.15 -21.84
CA PHE A 39 -0.89 1.52 -21.06
C PHE A 39 -1.21 2.60 -20.04
N ILE A 40 -0.38 2.64 -19.02
CA ILE A 40 -0.36 3.69 -17.99
C ILE A 40 0.99 4.39 -18.05
N ALA A 41 0.99 5.70 -18.09
CA ALA A 41 2.18 6.53 -17.93
C ALA A 41 2.10 7.25 -16.57
N LYS A 42 3.08 7.02 -15.71
CA LYS A 42 3.28 7.71 -14.43
C LYS A 42 4.42 8.70 -14.58
N VAL A 43 4.18 9.97 -14.33
CA VAL A 43 5.20 11.02 -14.39
C VAL A 43 5.38 11.67 -13.03
N SER A 44 6.61 11.71 -12.52
CA SER A 44 6.92 12.24 -11.19
C SER A 44 6.52 13.72 -11.07
N LYS A 45 5.99 14.12 -9.90
CA LYS A 45 5.68 15.53 -9.62
C LYS A 45 6.93 16.36 -9.31
N LYS A 46 8.02 15.72 -8.87
CA LYS A 46 9.30 16.37 -8.56
C LYS A 46 10.33 16.05 -9.66
N LYS A 47 11.17 17.03 -9.98
CA LYS A 47 12.24 16.90 -10.97
C LYS A 47 13.48 16.14 -10.47
N THR A 48 13.62 15.98 -9.19
CA THR A 48 14.70 15.15 -8.63
C THR A 48 14.36 13.69 -8.89
N ILE A 49 15.39 12.92 -9.27
CA ILE A 49 15.32 11.47 -9.33
C ILE A 49 14.63 11.01 -8.05
N ASN A 50 13.35 10.72 -8.19
CA ASN A 50 12.62 10.19 -7.07
C ASN A 50 12.96 8.71 -7.10
N GLU A 51 13.85 8.27 -6.22
CA GLU A 51 14.22 6.87 -6.03
C GLU A 51 12.99 5.95 -6.00
N TYR A 52 11.82 6.53 -5.77
CA TYR A 52 10.54 5.86 -5.64
C TYR A 52 10.00 5.29 -6.97
N GLN A 53 10.02 6.03 -8.08
CA GLN A 53 9.47 5.53 -9.37
C GLN A 53 10.47 4.63 -10.10
N ASN A 54 11.75 4.98 -10.04
CA ASN A 54 12.81 4.10 -10.51
C ASN A 54 12.72 2.76 -9.79
N ALA A 55 12.45 2.82 -8.50
CA ALA A 55 12.28 1.67 -7.66
C ALA A 55 11.02 0.86 -7.99
N GLU A 56 9.89 1.48 -8.39
CA GLU A 56 8.71 0.77 -8.85
C GLU A 56 9.00 -0.02 -10.12
N GLY A 57 9.63 0.61 -11.11
CA GLY A 57 10.04 -0.05 -12.35
C GLY A 57 10.92 -1.27 -12.09
N MET A 58 11.98 -1.12 -11.29
CA MET A 58 12.87 -2.23 -10.91
C MET A 58 12.13 -3.37 -10.18
N VAL A 59 11.20 -3.04 -9.28
CA VAL A 59 10.39 -4.02 -8.56
C VAL A 59 9.50 -4.79 -9.52
N LEU A 60 8.79 -4.10 -10.41
CA LEU A 60 7.90 -4.71 -11.39
C LEU A 60 8.66 -5.62 -12.37
N GLU A 61 9.81 -5.19 -12.88
CA GLU A 61 10.68 -6.01 -13.73
C GLU A 61 11.09 -7.29 -13.00
N TYR A 62 11.52 -7.16 -11.74
CA TYR A 62 11.92 -8.31 -10.93
C TYR A 62 10.76 -9.26 -10.65
N LEU A 63 9.55 -8.73 -10.32
CA LEU A 63 8.39 -9.52 -9.96
C LEU A 63 7.72 -10.19 -11.16
N SER A 64 7.78 -9.58 -12.35
CA SER A 64 7.06 -10.05 -13.55
C SER A 64 7.36 -11.50 -13.91
N GLU A 65 8.56 -12.00 -13.62
CA GLU A 65 8.99 -13.37 -13.88
C GLU A 65 8.67 -14.34 -12.72
N LYS A 66 8.34 -13.85 -11.54
CA LYS A 66 8.26 -14.62 -10.30
C LYS A 66 6.85 -14.74 -9.73
N ILE A 67 5.98 -13.78 -10.05
CA ILE A 67 4.64 -13.75 -9.48
C ILE A 67 3.62 -14.34 -10.48
N ARG A 68 2.84 -15.32 -10.03
CA ARG A 68 1.76 -15.93 -10.83
C ARG A 68 0.44 -15.18 -10.63
N PHE A 69 0.50 -13.90 -10.79
CA PHE A 69 -0.62 -13.00 -10.54
C PHE A 69 -0.47 -11.76 -11.43
N VAL A 70 -1.57 -11.12 -11.83
CA VAL A 70 -1.50 -10.00 -12.76
C VAL A 70 -1.01 -8.74 -12.06
N ILE A 71 0.12 -8.24 -12.51
CA ILE A 71 0.72 -6.97 -12.13
C ILE A 71 1.07 -6.17 -13.39
N PRO A 72 1.26 -4.85 -13.29
CA PRO A 72 1.76 -4.07 -14.43
C PRO A 72 3.10 -4.62 -14.93
N LYS A 73 3.31 -4.59 -16.24
CA LYS A 73 4.60 -4.90 -16.85
C LYS A 73 5.24 -3.60 -17.32
N VAL A 74 6.50 -3.40 -16.99
CA VAL A 74 7.26 -2.24 -17.45
C VAL A 74 7.44 -2.32 -18.95
N ILE A 75 7.04 -1.27 -19.65
CA ILE A 75 7.27 -1.05 -21.08
C ILE A 75 8.51 -0.18 -21.26
N LYS A 76 8.57 0.91 -20.49
CA LYS A 76 9.72 1.84 -20.54
C LYS A 76 9.81 2.63 -19.24
N HIS A 77 11.01 2.81 -18.75
CA HIS A 77 11.35 3.74 -17.68
C HIS A 77 12.46 4.68 -18.14
N SER A 78 12.35 5.97 -17.87
CA SER A 78 13.34 6.98 -18.27
C SER A 78 13.14 8.32 -17.54
N ILE A 79 14.00 9.27 -17.87
CA ILE A 79 13.90 10.66 -17.44
C ILE A 79 13.54 11.51 -18.67
N LEU A 80 12.49 12.34 -18.55
CA LEU A 80 12.10 13.30 -19.56
C LEU A 80 13.13 14.46 -19.65
N GLU A 81 13.16 15.18 -20.76
CA GLU A 81 14.06 16.34 -20.97
C GLU A 81 13.91 17.42 -19.89
N ASN A 82 12.73 17.56 -19.31
CA ASN A 82 12.46 18.50 -18.22
C ASN A 82 12.88 17.99 -16.82
N GLY A 83 13.48 16.79 -16.74
CA GLY A 83 14.01 16.20 -15.52
C GLY A 83 13.00 15.45 -14.65
N HIS A 84 11.76 15.24 -15.13
CA HIS A 84 10.79 14.37 -14.47
C HIS A 84 11.01 12.92 -14.90
N GLU A 85 10.84 11.98 -13.97
CA GLU A 85 10.83 10.56 -14.30
C GLU A 85 9.52 10.17 -14.97
N ILE A 86 9.59 9.25 -15.93
CA ILE A 86 8.45 8.63 -16.59
C ILE A 86 8.58 7.11 -16.51
N LEU A 87 7.53 6.45 -16.04
CA LEU A 87 7.33 5.01 -16.09
C LEU A 87 6.12 4.73 -16.98
N ILE A 88 6.32 3.94 -18.04
CA ILE A 88 5.25 3.43 -18.89
C ILE A 88 5.10 1.93 -18.59
N GLU A 89 3.90 1.52 -18.22
CA GLU A 89 3.57 0.16 -17.85
C GLU A 89 2.28 -0.31 -18.53
N THR A 90 2.05 -1.62 -18.60
CA THR A 90 0.77 -2.15 -19.09
C THR A 90 -0.34 -1.83 -18.11
N LYS A 91 -1.53 -1.54 -18.63
CA LYS A 91 -2.73 -1.38 -17.81
C LYS A 91 -3.21 -2.74 -17.30
N VAL A 92 -3.43 -2.86 -16.00
CA VAL A 92 -4.12 -4.00 -15.40
C VAL A 92 -5.61 -3.85 -15.63
N LEU A 93 -6.25 -4.89 -16.18
CA LEU A 93 -7.68 -4.86 -16.51
C LEU A 93 -8.54 -4.99 -15.25
N GLY A 94 -9.69 -4.32 -15.28
CA GLY A 94 -10.64 -4.25 -14.18
C GLY A 94 -10.88 -2.82 -13.73
N LYS A 95 -11.51 -2.67 -12.57
CA LYS A 95 -11.72 -1.38 -11.91
C LYS A 95 -11.14 -1.40 -10.50
N THR A 96 -10.65 -0.28 -10.03
CA THR A 96 -10.38 -0.07 -8.61
C THR A 96 -11.69 0.04 -7.85
N PHE A 97 -11.69 -0.26 -6.56
CA PHE A 97 -12.85 -0.01 -5.72
C PHE A 97 -12.42 0.46 -4.33
N SER A 98 -13.26 1.30 -3.74
CA SER A 98 -12.98 1.89 -2.44
C SER A 98 -13.36 0.96 -1.29
N TYR A 99 -12.89 1.28 -0.07
CA TYR A 99 -13.33 0.58 1.13
C TYR A 99 -14.85 0.73 1.38
N GLU A 100 -15.42 1.89 1.03
CA GLU A 100 -16.86 2.12 1.12
C GLU A 100 -17.67 1.24 0.17
N GLU A 101 -17.16 1.01 -1.05
CA GLU A 101 -17.78 0.06 -2.00
C GLU A 101 -17.66 -1.37 -1.50
N TYR A 102 -16.48 -1.76 -0.97
CA TYR A 102 -16.29 -3.06 -0.32
C TYR A 102 -17.28 -3.28 0.81
N LEU A 103 -17.50 -2.31 1.68
CA LEU A 103 -18.44 -2.43 2.82
C LEU A 103 -19.89 -2.70 2.36
N ARG A 104 -20.28 -2.24 1.17
CA ARG A 104 -21.63 -2.45 0.59
C ARG A 104 -21.81 -3.81 -0.07
N LEU A 105 -20.73 -4.57 -0.27
CA LEU A 105 -20.83 -5.90 -0.88
C LEU A 105 -21.56 -6.89 0.04
N PRO A 106 -22.25 -7.89 -0.53
CA PRO A 106 -22.77 -9.01 0.25
C PRO A 106 -21.66 -9.76 1.00
N ASP A 107 -21.94 -10.26 2.20
CA ASP A 107 -20.94 -10.89 3.06
C ASP A 107 -20.23 -12.07 2.41
N LYS A 108 -20.92 -12.84 1.55
CA LYS A 108 -20.31 -13.91 0.77
C LYS A 108 -19.23 -13.40 -0.17
N ILE A 109 -19.45 -12.24 -0.80
CA ILE A 109 -18.49 -11.62 -1.71
C ILE A 109 -17.34 -11.02 -0.91
N LYS A 110 -17.61 -10.28 0.18
CA LYS A 110 -16.57 -9.76 1.08
C LYS A 110 -15.64 -10.88 1.52
N ARG A 111 -16.21 -12.01 1.99
CA ARG A 111 -15.42 -13.17 2.38
C ARG A 111 -14.55 -13.70 1.24
N SER A 112 -15.08 -13.78 0.02
CA SER A 112 -14.32 -14.22 -1.15
C SER A 112 -13.16 -13.27 -1.44
N ILE A 113 -13.38 -11.95 -1.40
CA ILE A 113 -12.34 -10.93 -1.59
C ILE A 113 -11.25 -11.03 -0.53
N LEU A 114 -11.60 -11.22 0.75
CA LEU A 114 -10.61 -11.38 1.82
C LEU A 114 -9.76 -12.64 1.66
N ILE A 115 -10.37 -13.75 1.19
CA ILE A 115 -9.61 -14.97 0.88
C ILE A 115 -8.64 -14.71 -0.29
N GLN A 116 -9.09 -14.03 -1.35
CA GLN A 116 -8.22 -13.68 -2.48
C GLN A 116 -7.10 -12.73 -2.05
N TYR A 117 -7.41 -11.72 -1.23
CA TYR A 117 -6.42 -10.82 -0.63
C TYR A 117 -5.34 -11.58 0.15
N GLY A 118 -5.75 -12.47 1.06
CA GLY A 118 -4.80 -13.30 1.81
C GLY A 118 -3.92 -14.16 0.91
N ARG A 119 -4.48 -14.72 -0.19
CA ARG A 119 -3.72 -15.48 -1.18
C ARG A 119 -2.67 -14.63 -1.89
N ILE A 120 -3.02 -13.40 -2.26
CA ILE A 120 -2.11 -12.44 -2.89
C ILE A 120 -0.96 -12.11 -1.92
N CYS A 121 -1.27 -11.78 -0.66
CA CYS A 121 -0.23 -11.54 0.36
C CYS A 121 0.70 -12.75 0.50
N ASN A 122 0.17 -13.98 0.53
CA ASN A 122 1.00 -15.18 0.59
C ASN A 122 1.91 -15.33 -0.63
N LEU A 123 1.41 -15.05 -1.83
CA LEU A 123 2.23 -15.08 -3.05
C LEU A 123 3.38 -14.08 -2.97
N ILE A 124 3.12 -12.83 -2.59
CA ILE A 124 4.15 -11.80 -2.44
C ILE A 124 5.17 -12.18 -1.35
N HIS A 125 4.70 -12.57 -0.17
CA HIS A 125 5.54 -12.95 0.97
C HIS A 125 6.38 -14.21 0.72
N SER A 126 5.98 -15.07 -0.23
CA SER A 126 6.68 -16.31 -0.58
C SER A 126 7.72 -16.12 -1.67
N ILE A 127 7.84 -14.93 -2.25
CA ILE A 127 8.84 -14.68 -3.29
C ILE A 127 10.23 -14.80 -2.68
N ASN A 128 11.04 -15.70 -3.24
CA ASN A 128 12.46 -15.74 -2.91
C ASN A 128 13.16 -14.57 -3.60
N CYS A 129 13.09 -13.41 -2.96
CA CYS A 129 13.64 -12.18 -3.45
C CYS A 129 14.98 -11.91 -2.76
N PRO A 130 16.12 -11.90 -3.48
CA PRO A 130 17.32 -11.24 -2.96
C PRO A 130 17.01 -9.77 -2.74
N GLU A 131 17.69 -9.14 -1.82
CA GLU A 131 17.46 -7.74 -1.51
C GLU A 131 17.49 -6.89 -2.78
N ILE A 132 16.36 -6.26 -3.11
CA ILE A 132 16.34 -5.27 -4.17
C ILE A 132 17.07 -4.04 -3.65
N PRO A 133 18.14 -3.57 -4.32
CA PRO A 133 18.91 -2.42 -3.87
C PRO A 133 18.01 -1.20 -3.65
N GLY A 134 18.28 -0.47 -2.57
CA GLY A 134 17.51 0.73 -2.23
C GLY A 134 16.13 0.46 -1.59
N ARG A 135 15.68 -0.79 -1.46
CA ARG A 135 14.43 -1.09 -0.80
C ARG A 135 14.57 -1.13 0.73
N LEU A 136 13.60 -0.48 1.38
CA LEU A 136 13.57 -0.37 2.83
C LEU A 136 13.41 -1.75 3.49
N LYS A 137 14.15 -1.99 4.56
CA LYS A 137 13.87 -3.02 5.54
C LYS A 137 13.18 -2.39 6.73
N ARG A 138 11.90 -2.61 6.86
CA ARG A 138 11.10 -2.10 7.98
C ARG A 138 11.27 -2.99 9.20
N THR A 139 12.42 -2.87 9.84
CA THR A 139 12.73 -3.56 11.10
C THR A 139 11.87 -3.03 12.25
N ALA A 140 11.77 -3.79 13.35
CA ALA A 140 11.10 -3.33 14.57
C ALA A 140 11.68 -2.00 15.05
N ARG A 141 13.02 -1.87 15.09
CA ARG A 141 13.71 -0.63 15.47
C ARG A 141 13.32 0.54 14.57
N TYR A 142 13.36 0.36 13.24
CA TYR A 142 12.94 1.39 12.30
C TYR A 142 11.50 1.84 12.58
N GLN A 143 10.59 0.91 12.82
CA GLN A 143 9.19 1.22 13.06
C GLN A 143 8.97 1.97 14.39
N ILE A 144 9.74 1.66 15.42
CA ILE A 144 9.71 2.36 16.72
C ILE A 144 10.23 3.79 16.57
N GLU A 145 11.36 3.99 15.87
CA GLU A 145 11.89 5.30 15.55
C GLU A 145 10.88 6.15 14.77
N TYR A 146 10.20 5.54 13.81
CA TYR A 146 9.13 6.17 13.03
C TYR A 146 7.94 6.58 13.90
N PHE A 147 7.51 5.70 14.81
CA PHE A 147 6.46 6.00 15.78
C PHE A 147 6.81 7.24 16.60
N HIS A 148 8.01 7.31 17.18
CA HIS A 148 8.44 8.45 18.00
C HIS A 148 8.50 9.76 17.20
N ASN A 149 8.88 9.70 15.93
CA ASN A 149 8.90 10.88 15.06
C ASN A 149 7.49 11.44 14.80
N TRP A 150 6.47 10.61 14.78
CA TRP A 150 5.09 11.03 14.51
C TRP A 150 4.23 11.20 15.76
N TYR A 151 4.55 10.51 16.87
CA TYR A 151 3.85 10.69 18.13
C TYR A 151 4.32 11.94 18.86
N THR A 152 4.19 13.09 18.20
CA THR A 152 4.67 14.38 18.65
C THR A 152 3.88 14.93 19.84
N LYS A 153 4.45 15.93 20.54
CA LYS A 153 3.76 16.62 21.64
C LYS A 153 2.42 17.22 21.20
N GLU A 154 2.35 17.71 19.96
CA GLU A 154 1.14 18.29 19.39
C GLU A 154 0.03 17.22 19.22
N ILE A 155 0.34 16.07 18.65
CA ILE A 155 -0.65 14.97 18.49
C ILE A 155 -1.04 14.43 19.86
N ARG A 156 -0.10 14.22 20.77
CA ARG A 156 -0.39 13.81 22.16
C ARG A 156 -1.34 14.78 22.86
N GLY A 157 -1.22 16.08 22.61
CA GLY A 157 -2.09 17.11 23.16
C GLY A 157 -3.55 17.03 22.68
N LYS A 158 -3.81 16.40 21.53
CA LYS A 158 -5.15 16.20 20.97
C LYS A 158 -5.84 14.92 21.51
N LEU A 159 -5.14 14.11 22.31
CA LEU A 159 -5.59 12.83 22.83
C LEU A 159 -5.89 12.91 24.35
N THR A 160 -6.90 12.18 24.79
CA THR A 160 -7.18 11.97 26.21
C THR A 160 -6.10 11.11 26.89
N ALA A 161 -6.09 11.07 28.22
CA ALA A 161 -5.18 10.20 28.98
C ALA A 161 -5.38 8.71 28.65
N ILE A 162 -6.64 8.27 28.45
CA ILE A 162 -6.98 6.90 28.10
C ILE A 162 -6.44 6.56 26.70
N GLU A 163 -6.69 7.41 25.70
CA GLU A 163 -6.21 7.20 24.33
C GLU A 163 -4.66 7.12 24.28
N ARG A 164 -3.98 7.98 25.05
CA ARG A 164 -2.51 7.92 25.15
C ARG A 164 -2.06 6.59 25.77
N SER A 165 -2.70 6.16 26.85
CA SER A 165 -2.36 4.88 27.50
C SER A 165 -2.52 3.69 26.55
N VAL A 166 -3.58 3.63 25.73
CA VAL A 166 -3.77 2.57 24.73
C VAL A 166 -2.66 2.57 23.69
N ILE A 167 -2.26 3.75 23.18
CA ILE A 167 -1.17 3.88 22.22
C ILE A 167 0.17 3.44 22.82
N GLU A 168 0.47 3.86 24.04
CA GLU A 168 1.73 3.55 24.74
C GLU A 168 1.79 2.06 25.10
N ASN A 169 0.67 1.45 25.47
CA ASN A 169 0.58 0.00 25.65
C ASN A 169 0.76 -0.78 24.33
N ALA A 170 0.19 -0.27 23.24
CA ALA A 170 0.37 -0.89 21.93
C ALA A 170 1.84 -0.84 21.48
N LEU A 171 2.56 0.25 21.74
CA LEU A 171 4.01 0.35 21.51
C LEU A 171 4.77 -0.70 22.33
N SER A 172 4.54 -0.77 23.64
CA SER A 172 5.22 -1.73 24.53
C SER A 172 4.97 -3.19 24.12
N THR A 173 3.72 -3.49 23.75
CA THR A 173 3.36 -4.82 23.21
C THR A 173 4.09 -5.12 21.91
N TYR A 174 4.15 -4.15 21.00
CA TYR A 174 4.87 -4.27 19.73
C TYR A 174 6.37 -4.48 19.96
N GLU A 175 7.01 -3.72 20.84
CA GLU A 175 8.44 -3.86 21.20
C GLU A 175 8.76 -5.28 21.68
N SER A 176 7.86 -5.87 22.45
CA SER A 176 8.03 -7.24 22.95
C SER A 176 7.81 -8.32 21.88
N ALA A 177 6.96 -8.03 20.87
CA ALA A 177 6.48 -9.01 19.90
C ALA A 177 7.23 -9.01 18.57
N ALA A 178 7.88 -7.90 18.20
CA ALA A 178 8.35 -7.70 16.83
C ALA A 178 9.83 -8.04 16.59
N ASN A 179 10.64 -8.26 17.63
CA ASN A 179 12.09 -8.41 17.48
C ASN A 179 12.51 -9.64 16.67
N ASP A 180 11.78 -10.74 16.79
CA ASP A 180 12.11 -12.02 16.13
C ASP A 180 11.28 -12.27 14.87
N VAL A 181 10.50 -11.28 14.42
CA VAL A 181 9.66 -11.41 13.24
C VAL A 181 10.50 -11.36 11.98
N LYS A 182 10.37 -12.40 11.14
CA LYS A 182 11.03 -12.44 9.83
C LYS A 182 10.38 -11.40 8.92
N LEU A 183 11.20 -10.50 8.38
CA LEU A 183 10.77 -9.57 7.35
C LEU A 183 10.62 -10.30 6.01
N LEU A 184 9.49 -10.08 5.33
CA LEU A 184 9.16 -10.69 4.05
C LEU A 184 8.97 -9.60 2.98
N PRO A 185 9.18 -9.94 1.69
CA PRO A 185 8.78 -9.07 0.58
C PRO A 185 7.32 -8.68 0.76
N SER A 186 7.01 -7.40 0.67
CA SER A 186 5.67 -6.85 0.93
C SER A 186 5.37 -5.76 -0.08
N HIS A 187 4.16 -5.71 -0.59
CA HIS A 187 3.68 -4.60 -1.41
C HIS A 187 3.71 -3.29 -0.60
N ALA A 188 3.35 -3.41 0.66
CA ALA A 188 3.41 -2.37 1.68
C ALA A 188 2.44 -1.20 1.49
N ASP A 189 1.63 -1.21 0.44
CA ASP A 189 0.54 -0.26 0.22
C ASP A 189 -0.70 -0.93 -0.40
N LEU A 190 -0.98 -2.18 0.01
CA LEU A 190 -2.06 -2.99 -0.56
C LEU A 190 -3.42 -2.63 0.06
N HIS A 191 -3.86 -1.38 -0.15
CA HIS A 191 -5.23 -0.96 0.16
C HIS A 191 -6.17 -1.20 -1.03
N PHE A 192 -7.48 -1.08 -0.83
CA PHE A 192 -8.48 -1.43 -1.85
C PHE A 192 -8.30 -0.67 -3.18
N ASN A 193 -7.88 0.59 -3.16
CA ASN A 193 -7.66 1.35 -4.40
C ASN A 193 -6.46 0.84 -5.24
N ASN A 194 -5.58 0.01 -4.67
CA ASN A 194 -4.47 -0.64 -5.37
C ASN A 194 -4.80 -2.08 -5.81
N ILE A 195 -6.07 -2.48 -5.62
CA ILE A 195 -6.60 -3.78 -6.03
C ILE A 195 -7.55 -3.57 -7.21
N MET A 196 -7.32 -4.28 -8.31
CA MET A 196 -8.21 -4.30 -9.46
C MET A 196 -9.19 -5.45 -9.31
N VAL A 197 -10.48 -5.19 -9.57
CA VAL A 197 -11.52 -6.21 -9.53
C VAL A 197 -12.29 -6.24 -10.85
N ASN A 198 -12.95 -7.37 -11.15
CA ASN A 198 -13.88 -7.45 -12.25
C ASN A 198 -15.16 -6.60 -12.00
N ASP A 199 -15.99 -6.40 -13.02
CA ASP A 199 -17.18 -5.54 -12.91
C ASP A 199 -18.15 -5.97 -11.81
N SER A 200 -18.26 -7.27 -11.54
CA SER A 200 -19.10 -7.82 -10.47
C SER A 200 -18.49 -7.72 -9.08
N CYS A 201 -17.26 -7.23 -8.94
CA CYS A 201 -16.49 -7.16 -7.69
C CYS A 201 -16.32 -8.53 -6.98
N GLN A 202 -16.38 -9.64 -7.71
CA GLN A 202 -16.28 -10.99 -7.14
C GLN A 202 -14.86 -11.56 -7.22
N GLU A 203 -14.04 -11.01 -8.10
CA GLU A 203 -12.69 -11.49 -8.38
C GLU A 203 -11.71 -10.35 -8.44
N ILE A 204 -10.56 -10.55 -7.78
CA ILE A 204 -9.40 -9.66 -7.90
C ILE A 204 -8.68 -10.03 -9.20
N THR A 205 -8.63 -9.10 -10.15
CA THR A 205 -8.03 -9.30 -11.46
C THR A 205 -6.56 -8.93 -11.51
N GLY A 206 -6.08 -8.12 -10.54
CA GLY A 206 -4.69 -7.71 -10.44
C GLY A 206 -4.44 -6.73 -9.30
N ILE A 207 -3.19 -6.39 -9.10
CA ILE A 207 -2.75 -5.31 -8.16
C ILE A 207 -1.82 -4.35 -8.87
N ILE A 208 -1.81 -3.09 -8.42
CA ILE A 208 -1.07 -1.98 -9.01
C ILE A 208 -0.32 -1.21 -7.93
N ASP A 209 0.59 -0.33 -8.34
CA ASP A 209 1.31 0.62 -7.47
C ASP A 209 2.31 -0.05 -6.50
N PHE A 210 3.35 -0.64 -7.04
CA PHE A 210 4.44 -1.27 -6.30
C PHE A 210 5.52 -0.28 -5.79
N GLY A 211 5.27 1.01 -5.88
CA GLY A 211 6.22 2.03 -5.45
C GLY A 211 6.63 1.92 -3.98
N ALA A 212 5.74 1.45 -3.11
CA ALA A 212 6.00 1.26 -1.67
C ALA A 212 6.64 -0.09 -1.31
N PHE A 213 6.93 -0.96 -2.30
CA PHE A 213 7.49 -2.30 -2.05
C PHE A 213 8.71 -2.27 -1.14
N GLN A 214 8.71 -3.12 -0.11
CA GLN A 214 9.75 -3.21 0.90
C GLN A 214 9.78 -4.58 1.57
N TYR A 215 10.73 -4.76 2.50
CA TYR A 215 10.76 -5.93 3.38
C TYR A 215 10.17 -5.55 4.72
N ALA A 216 9.06 -6.17 5.10
CA ALA A 216 8.32 -5.83 6.31
C ALA A 216 7.83 -7.08 7.07
N ASP A 217 7.40 -6.88 8.30
CA ASP A 217 6.59 -7.83 9.04
C ASP A 217 5.29 -8.13 8.24
N PRO A 218 4.89 -9.40 8.08
CA PRO A 218 3.61 -9.72 7.45
C PRO A 218 2.41 -8.94 8.01
N ALA A 219 2.37 -8.65 9.30
CA ALA A 219 1.30 -7.87 9.91
C ALA A 219 1.21 -6.42 9.36
N TYR A 220 2.33 -5.87 8.85
CA TYR A 220 2.35 -4.58 8.21
C TYR A 220 1.54 -4.55 6.90
N GLU A 221 1.63 -5.60 6.10
CA GLU A 221 0.84 -5.74 4.87
C GLU A 221 -0.67 -5.73 5.16
N PHE A 222 -1.08 -6.44 6.19
CA PHE A 222 -2.49 -6.59 6.56
C PHE A 222 -3.08 -5.39 7.32
N ARG A 223 -2.33 -4.29 7.58
CA ARG A 223 -2.83 -3.15 8.36
C ARG A 223 -4.12 -2.51 7.80
N TYR A 224 -4.31 -2.56 6.48
CA TYR A 224 -5.54 -2.07 5.84
C TYR A 224 -6.75 -2.99 6.05
N MET A 225 -6.52 -4.21 6.51
CA MET A 225 -7.56 -5.22 6.79
C MET A 225 -7.79 -5.41 8.29
N TYR A 226 -7.34 -4.46 9.13
CA TYR A 226 -7.60 -4.52 10.57
C TYR A 226 -9.11 -4.41 10.82
N GLY A 227 -9.64 -5.31 11.68
CA GLY A 227 -11.08 -5.44 11.96
C GLY A 227 -11.84 -6.37 11.01
N GLU A 228 -11.24 -6.78 9.89
CA GLU A 228 -11.84 -7.76 8.98
C GLU A 228 -11.71 -9.21 9.52
N PRO A 229 -12.61 -10.14 9.11
CA PRO A 229 -12.59 -11.52 9.60
C PRO A 229 -11.26 -12.23 9.36
N GLN A 230 -10.45 -12.36 10.40
CA GLN A 230 -9.11 -12.96 10.36
C GLN A 230 -9.11 -14.33 9.69
N LYS A 231 -10.11 -15.19 10.01
CA LYS A 231 -10.22 -16.54 9.43
C LYS A 231 -10.29 -16.54 7.90
N SER A 232 -10.89 -15.51 7.30
CA SER A 232 -10.95 -15.40 5.84
C SER A 232 -9.59 -15.05 5.25
N LEU A 233 -8.86 -14.13 5.88
CA LEU A 233 -7.51 -13.76 5.51
C LEU A 233 -6.54 -14.95 5.64
N GLU A 234 -6.59 -15.67 6.77
CA GLU A 234 -5.79 -16.88 7.01
C GLU A 234 -6.08 -18.00 6.02
N THR A 235 -7.37 -18.19 5.67
CA THR A 235 -7.77 -19.18 4.64
C THR A 235 -7.07 -18.90 3.31
N GLY A 236 -7.02 -17.65 2.90
CA GLY A 236 -6.32 -17.24 1.69
C GLY A 236 -4.81 -17.31 1.84
N TYR A 237 -4.28 -16.87 2.95
CA TYR A 237 -2.86 -16.86 3.26
C TYR A 237 -2.25 -18.26 3.42
N GLY A 238 -3.11 -19.27 3.63
CA GLY A 238 -2.72 -20.68 3.68
C GLY A 238 -2.09 -21.12 5.00
N LYS A 239 -2.07 -20.26 6.02
CA LYS A 239 -1.63 -20.59 7.40
C LYS A 239 -2.28 -19.65 8.40
N GLN A 240 -2.33 -20.10 9.66
CA GLN A 240 -2.74 -19.25 10.77
C GLN A 240 -1.70 -18.17 11.05
N PHE A 241 -2.17 -17.01 11.45
CA PHE A 241 -1.31 -15.95 11.97
C PHE A 241 -0.81 -16.32 13.37
N ASP A 242 0.37 -15.84 13.72
CA ASP A 242 0.92 -16.07 15.06
C ASP A 242 0.12 -15.28 16.13
N LYS A 243 0.29 -15.69 17.38
CA LYS A 243 -0.49 -15.15 18.52
C LYS A 243 -0.36 -13.63 18.73
N THR A 244 0.68 -13.01 18.23
CA THR A 244 0.97 -11.57 18.38
C THR A 244 0.63 -10.76 17.12
N PHE A 245 0.15 -11.42 16.07
CA PHE A 245 -0.10 -10.81 14.77
C PHE A 245 -1.07 -9.62 14.85
N LEU A 246 -2.20 -9.79 15.54
CA LEU A 246 -3.22 -8.74 15.67
C LEU A 246 -2.70 -7.52 16.46
N ASP A 247 -1.87 -7.74 17.48
CA ASP A 247 -1.29 -6.64 18.27
C ASP A 247 -0.29 -5.83 17.42
N ARG A 248 0.52 -6.51 16.60
CA ARG A 248 1.44 -5.84 15.67
C ARG A 248 0.67 -5.12 14.56
N GLN A 249 -0.39 -5.74 14.01
CA GLN A 249 -1.26 -5.12 13.01
C GLN A 249 -1.92 -3.86 13.58
N PHE A 250 -2.44 -3.90 14.80
CA PHE A 250 -3.02 -2.74 15.49
C PHE A 250 -2.02 -1.61 15.64
N PHE A 251 -0.79 -1.91 16.07
CA PHE A 251 0.27 -0.92 16.17
C PHE A 251 0.61 -0.28 14.82
N TYR A 252 0.65 -1.07 13.74
CA TYR A 252 0.86 -0.51 12.39
C TYR A 252 -0.28 0.39 11.93
N CYS A 253 -1.53 0.11 12.32
CA CYS A 253 -2.66 1.01 12.06
C CYS A 253 -2.52 2.33 12.82
N ILE A 254 -2.09 2.28 14.09
CA ILE A 254 -1.78 3.49 14.87
C ILE A 254 -0.73 4.32 14.14
N CYS A 255 0.39 3.71 13.75
CA CYS A 255 1.47 4.39 13.04
C CYS A 255 1.02 5.03 11.73
N MET A 256 0.13 4.37 10.97
CA MET A 256 -0.42 4.90 9.73
C MET A 256 -1.20 6.20 9.97
N PHE A 257 -2.06 6.25 10.97
CA PHE A 257 -2.83 7.46 11.31
C PHE A 257 -1.95 8.55 11.93
N LEU A 258 -0.96 8.19 12.74
CA LEU A 258 0.02 9.14 13.28
C LEU A 258 0.83 9.79 12.15
N MET A 259 1.29 9.02 11.17
CA MET A 259 1.97 9.53 9.99
C MET A 259 1.09 10.54 9.25
N GLY A 260 -0.14 10.17 8.91
CA GLY A 260 -1.04 11.06 8.19
C GLY A 260 -1.42 12.32 8.99
N ALA A 261 -1.41 12.25 10.32
CA ALA A 261 -1.65 13.42 11.18
C ALA A 261 -0.42 14.33 11.28
N ALA A 262 0.79 13.76 11.29
CA ALA A 262 2.05 14.50 11.38
C ALA A 262 2.51 15.05 10.02
N GLN A 263 2.18 14.36 8.94
CA GLN A 263 2.58 14.65 7.56
C GLN A 263 1.38 14.59 6.62
N PRO A 264 0.45 15.57 6.70
CA PRO A 264 -0.80 15.55 5.91
C PRO A 264 -0.56 15.56 4.41
N GLU A 265 0.60 16.03 3.94
CA GLU A 265 1.01 15.96 2.53
C GLU A 265 1.25 14.52 2.03
N LEU A 266 1.40 13.56 2.94
CA LEU A 266 1.51 12.13 2.64
C LEU A 266 0.18 11.38 2.89
N SER A 267 -0.93 12.11 3.05
CA SER A 267 -2.24 11.55 3.35
C SER A 267 -3.30 12.16 2.43
N TRP A 268 -4.33 11.37 2.12
CA TRP A 268 -5.51 11.82 1.37
C TRP A 268 -6.53 12.59 2.22
N VAL A 269 -6.28 12.68 3.52
CA VAL A 269 -7.15 13.36 4.48
C VAL A 269 -6.34 14.29 5.38
N SER A 270 -7.02 15.27 5.99
CA SER A 270 -6.35 16.24 6.86
C SER A 270 -5.74 15.62 8.12
N SER A 271 -4.87 16.39 8.79
CA SER A 271 -4.31 16.01 10.10
C SER A 271 -5.42 15.70 11.12
N GLU A 272 -6.45 16.53 11.20
CA GLU A 272 -7.59 16.38 12.10
C GLU A 272 -8.37 15.08 11.81
N GLN A 273 -8.62 14.81 10.53
CA GLN A 273 -9.32 13.59 10.12
C GLN A 273 -8.50 12.33 10.46
N ASN A 274 -7.18 12.38 10.34
CA ASN A 274 -6.32 11.27 10.76
C ASN A 274 -6.36 11.06 12.29
N VAL A 275 -6.36 12.14 13.09
CA VAL A 275 -6.54 12.05 14.54
C VAL A 275 -7.90 11.45 14.91
N GLU A 276 -8.97 11.84 14.24
CA GLU A 276 -10.30 11.26 14.48
C GLU A 276 -10.38 9.77 14.10
N ARG A 277 -9.72 9.37 13.02
CA ARG A 277 -9.61 7.95 12.64
C ARG A 277 -8.81 7.15 13.68
N LEU A 278 -7.73 7.73 14.21
CA LEU A 278 -6.94 7.13 15.28
C LEU A 278 -7.80 6.91 16.55
N LYS A 279 -8.59 7.92 16.95
CA LYS A 279 -9.50 7.79 18.11
C LYS A 279 -10.55 6.71 17.91
N LYS A 280 -11.13 6.60 16.72
CA LYS A 280 -12.07 5.54 16.37
C LYS A 280 -11.42 4.15 16.44
N LEU A 281 -10.20 4.01 15.91
CA LEU A 281 -9.43 2.76 15.99
C LEU A 281 -9.21 2.34 17.45
N ILE A 282 -8.80 3.28 18.32
CA ILE A 282 -8.56 3.04 19.74
C ILE A 282 -9.85 2.64 20.45
N ALA A 283 -10.95 3.33 20.17
CA ALA A 283 -12.25 3.01 20.78
C ALA A 283 -12.74 1.60 20.40
N CYS A 284 -12.57 1.17 19.15
CA CYS A 284 -12.89 -0.19 18.71
C CYS A 284 -12.07 -1.24 19.47
N ARG A 285 -10.77 -1.02 19.65
CA ARG A 285 -9.89 -1.94 20.39
C ARG A 285 -10.29 -2.05 21.86
N HIS A 286 -10.60 -0.94 22.49
CA HIS A 286 -11.02 -0.90 23.89
C HIS A 286 -12.34 -1.67 24.12
N MET A 287 -13.28 -1.60 23.18
CA MET A 287 -14.50 -2.40 23.25
C MET A 287 -14.22 -3.90 23.13
N GLU A 288 -13.36 -4.31 22.20
CA GLU A 288 -12.97 -5.72 22.05
C GLU A 288 -12.30 -6.28 23.32
N GLU A 289 -11.46 -5.48 23.99
CA GLU A 289 -10.81 -5.86 25.25
C GLU A 289 -11.77 -5.92 26.43
N ALA A 290 -12.82 -5.09 26.43
CA ALA A 290 -13.85 -5.09 27.47
C ALA A 290 -14.81 -6.29 27.35
N TYR A 291 -14.89 -6.93 26.20
CA TYR A 291 -15.72 -8.13 25.94
C TYR A 291 -14.94 -9.45 26.01
N ARG A 292 -13.62 -9.42 26.17
CA ARG A 292 -12.77 -10.59 26.42
C ARG A 292 -12.57 -10.84 27.90
#